data_a04e3881cbddde0b9a7c3b2ac31ec895
#
_entry.id   a04e3881cbddde0b9a7c3b2ac31ec895
#
_cell.length_a   1.000
_cell.length_b   1.000
_cell.length_c   1.000
_cell.angle_alpha   90.00
_cell.angle_beta   90.00
_cell.angle_gamma   90.00
#
_symmetry.space_group_name_H-M   'P 1'
#
loop_
_entity.id
_entity.type
_entity.pdbx_description
1 polymer ?
#
loop_
_entity_poly.entity_id
_entity_poly.type
_entity_poly.pdbx_seq_one_letter_code
_entity_poly.pdbx_strand_id
1 'polypeptide(L)'
;MTTNTGKLGFDGPAAWDTPGTRAAFLRWTGWRLAKAIALVALWWGALYVTILLPVAAVVPMVLVLFVVMYAAVLALGRRVGGLRIRRVLTVYPWRRQPGAVRFDKGNAAFALPDPDRPESTVSLKFNAGLFRSWSREALKDYDEELWYAGDPRFACVVAKPGLRGLACLTQPTAFDPRTDARRKGVSPEARRWARAIGARVAD
;
A
#
# COMPACT_ATOMS: atom_id res chain seq x y z
N MET A 1 -2.79 31.12 -20.11
CA MET A 1 -2.57 29.88 -19.35
C MET A 1 -1.40 30.10 -18.39
N THR A 2 -1.69 30.51 -17.18
CA THR A 2 -0.67 30.76 -16.15
C THR A 2 -0.31 29.41 -15.55
N THR A 3 0.84 28.87 -15.94
CA THR A 3 1.48 27.71 -15.29
C THR A 3 1.89 28.13 -13.88
N ASN A 4 1.06 27.74 -12.93
CA ASN A 4 1.37 27.90 -11.51
C ASN A 4 2.47 26.89 -11.13
N THR A 5 3.73 27.30 -11.33
CA THR A 5 4.95 26.56 -10.90
C THR A 5 5.17 26.71 -9.39
N GLY A 6 4.08 26.68 -8.61
CA GLY A 6 4.15 26.63 -7.17
C GLY A 6 4.70 25.27 -6.71
N LYS A 7 5.68 25.29 -5.81
CA LYS A 7 6.04 24.11 -5.01
C LYS A 7 4.76 23.37 -4.65
N LEU A 8 4.71 22.07 -4.90
CA LEU A 8 3.61 21.23 -4.46
C LEU A 8 3.63 21.20 -2.91
N GLY A 9 3.25 22.32 -2.29
CA GLY A 9 3.14 22.42 -0.83
C GLY A 9 2.24 21.34 -0.31
N PHE A 10 2.51 20.81 0.87
CA PHE A 10 1.63 19.85 1.53
C PHE A 10 0.41 20.52 2.15
N ASP A 11 -0.01 21.66 1.56
CA ASP A 11 -1.12 22.48 2.02
C ASP A 11 -2.45 21.78 1.77
N GLY A 12 -3.28 21.71 2.79
CA GLY A 12 -4.60 21.12 2.73
C GLY A 12 -4.94 20.29 3.97
N PRO A 13 -6.23 19.98 4.18
CA PRO A 13 -6.64 19.10 5.26
C PRO A 13 -6.07 17.70 5.07
N ALA A 14 -5.74 17.03 6.18
CA ALA A 14 -5.26 15.66 6.12
C ALA A 14 -6.25 14.77 5.36
N ALA A 15 -5.73 13.83 4.60
CA ALA A 15 -6.55 12.88 3.83
C ALA A 15 -7.53 12.12 4.74
N TRP A 16 -7.17 11.91 5.99
CA TRP A 16 -8.01 11.24 6.99
C TRP A 16 -9.28 12.01 7.32
N ASP A 17 -9.26 13.33 7.23
CA ASP A 17 -10.40 14.19 7.53
C ASP A 17 -11.29 14.45 6.31
N THR A 18 -10.87 13.98 5.14
CA THR A 18 -11.70 14.04 3.93
C THR A 18 -12.88 13.08 4.05
N PRO A 19 -14.12 13.56 3.74
CA PRO A 19 -15.31 12.71 3.78
C PRO A 19 -15.12 11.41 2.97
N GLY A 20 -15.52 10.29 3.57
CA GLY A 20 -15.40 8.96 2.94
C GLY A 20 -14.08 8.23 3.17
N THR A 21 -12.97 8.90 3.51
CA THR A 21 -11.67 8.25 3.72
C THR A 21 -11.71 7.25 4.87
N ARG A 22 -12.31 7.62 6.00
CA ARG A 22 -12.47 6.73 7.16
C ARG A 22 -13.29 5.50 6.81
N ALA A 23 -14.40 5.69 6.12
CA ALA A 23 -15.25 4.58 5.67
C ALA A 23 -14.52 3.65 4.68
N ALA A 24 -13.75 4.22 3.74
CA ALA A 24 -12.93 3.45 2.82
C ALA A 24 -11.85 2.62 3.53
N PHE A 25 -11.18 3.22 4.52
CA PHE A 25 -10.18 2.53 5.35
C PHE A 25 -10.81 1.42 6.20
N LEU A 26 -11.97 1.67 6.82
CA LEU A 26 -12.68 0.66 7.61
C LEU A 26 -13.15 -0.51 6.73
N ARG A 27 -13.70 -0.25 5.53
CA ARG A 27 -14.07 -1.30 4.58
C ARG A 27 -12.85 -2.12 4.16
N TRP A 28 -11.73 -1.46 3.84
CA TRP A 28 -10.50 -2.12 3.46
C TRP A 28 -9.95 -3.00 4.59
N THR A 29 -9.94 -2.49 5.83
CA THR A 29 -9.48 -3.21 7.02
C THR A 29 -10.44 -4.35 7.36
N GLY A 30 -11.75 -4.09 7.36
CA GLY A 30 -12.80 -5.06 7.66
C GLY A 30 -12.76 -6.25 6.71
N TRP A 31 -12.64 -6.01 5.39
CA TRP A 31 -12.52 -7.08 4.41
C TRP A 31 -11.27 -7.94 4.62
N ARG A 32 -10.16 -7.32 4.97
CA ARG A 32 -8.92 -8.06 5.27
C ARG A 32 -9.01 -8.86 6.56
N LEU A 33 -9.66 -8.28 7.57
CA LEU A 33 -9.91 -8.97 8.83
C LEU A 33 -10.84 -10.17 8.62
N ALA A 34 -11.95 -9.98 7.90
CA ALA A 34 -12.86 -11.06 7.56
C ALA A 34 -12.16 -12.22 6.83
N LYS A 35 -11.30 -11.90 5.85
CA LYS A 35 -10.48 -12.91 5.17
C LYS A 35 -9.52 -13.65 6.10
N ALA A 36 -8.88 -12.93 7.01
CA ALA A 36 -7.96 -13.55 7.97
C ALA A 36 -8.72 -14.50 8.93
N ILE A 37 -9.89 -14.07 9.42
CA ILE A 37 -10.74 -14.89 10.27
C ILE A 37 -11.21 -16.14 9.51
N ALA A 38 -11.68 -15.98 8.26
CA ALA A 38 -12.11 -17.10 7.43
C ALA A 38 -10.99 -18.13 7.19
N LEU A 39 -9.74 -17.65 6.93
CA LEU A 39 -8.58 -18.55 6.78
C LEU A 39 -8.25 -19.30 8.06
N VAL A 40 -8.33 -18.63 9.21
CA VAL A 40 -8.12 -19.29 10.52
C VAL A 40 -9.23 -20.31 10.79
N ALA A 41 -10.48 -19.97 10.55
CA ALA A 41 -11.60 -20.90 10.70
C ALA A 41 -11.47 -22.12 9.77
N LEU A 42 -11.07 -21.86 8.50
CA LEU A 42 -10.79 -22.94 7.53
C LEU A 42 -9.67 -23.86 8.00
N TRP A 43 -8.61 -23.31 8.59
CA TRP A 43 -7.49 -24.07 9.12
C TRP A 43 -7.93 -24.97 10.29
N TRP A 44 -8.71 -24.44 11.23
CA TRP A 44 -9.28 -25.22 12.33
C TRP A 44 -10.24 -26.32 11.83
N GLY A 45 -11.09 -26.00 10.85
CA GLY A 45 -11.96 -27.00 10.21
C GLY A 45 -11.18 -28.11 9.53
N ALA A 46 -10.13 -27.75 8.79
CA ALA A 46 -9.26 -28.73 8.14
C ALA A 46 -8.51 -29.62 9.16
N LEU A 47 -8.05 -29.06 10.29
CA LEU A 47 -7.47 -29.83 11.38
C LEU A 47 -8.48 -30.84 11.94
N TYR A 48 -9.70 -30.41 12.21
CA TYR A 48 -10.76 -31.30 12.73
C TYR A 48 -11.05 -32.44 11.75
N VAL A 49 -11.19 -32.13 10.48
CA VAL A 49 -11.39 -33.15 9.43
C VAL A 49 -10.21 -34.14 9.37
N THR A 50 -8.97 -33.66 9.53
CA THR A 50 -7.78 -34.52 9.50
C THR A 50 -7.80 -35.61 10.59
N ILE A 51 -8.37 -35.28 11.75
CA ILE A 51 -8.49 -36.25 12.87
C ILE A 51 -9.48 -37.39 12.53
N LEU A 52 -10.46 -37.12 11.67
CA LEU A 52 -11.50 -38.06 11.27
C LEU A 52 -11.12 -38.91 10.03
N LEU A 53 -10.03 -38.57 9.34
CA LEU A 53 -9.62 -39.23 8.10
C LEU A 53 -8.80 -40.50 8.35
N PRO A 54 -8.90 -41.51 7.46
CA PRO A 54 -8.01 -42.67 7.50
C PRO A 54 -6.56 -42.26 7.23
N VAL A 55 -5.59 -43.01 7.78
CA VAL A 55 -4.16 -42.70 7.74
C VAL A 55 -3.64 -42.38 6.33
N ALA A 56 -4.15 -43.05 5.31
CA ALA A 56 -3.76 -42.82 3.90
C ALA A 56 -4.08 -41.43 3.41
N ALA A 57 -5.12 -40.76 3.93
CA ALA A 57 -5.54 -39.43 3.55
C ALA A 57 -4.89 -38.32 4.38
N VAL A 58 -4.17 -38.66 5.45
CA VAL A 58 -3.54 -37.66 6.33
C VAL A 58 -2.42 -36.92 5.61
N VAL A 59 -1.59 -37.60 4.82
CA VAL A 59 -0.44 -36.97 4.13
C VAL A 59 -0.85 -35.83 3.21
N PRO A 60 -1.78 -35.99 2.26
CA PRO A 60 -2.22 -34.87 1.43
C PRO A 60 -2.90 -33.75 2.24
N MET A 61 -3.61 -34.09 3.32
CA MET A 61 -4.26 -33.10 4.18
C MET A 61 -3.25 -32.24 4.94
N VAL A 62 -2.13 -32.81 5.39
CA VAL A 62 -1.03 -32.04 6.00
C VAL A 62 -0.50 -30.97 5.04
N LEU A 63 -0.33 -31.27 3.75
CA LEU A 63 0.04 -30.27 2.75
C LEU A 63 -0.97 -29.13 2.66
N VAL A 64 -2.27 -29.45 2.64
CA VAL A 64 -3.33 -28.43 2.63
C VAL A 64 -3.25 -27.55 3.88
N LEU A 65 -3.04 -28.14 5.06
CA LEU A 65 -2.88 -27.41 6.32
C LEU A 65 -1.70 -26.42 6.26
N PHE A 66 -0.54 -26.86 5.71
CA PHE A 66 0.61 -25.96 5.54
C PHE A 66 0.30 -24.79 4.59
N VAL A 67 -0.37 -25.04 3.47
CA VAL A 67 -0.75 -23.99 2.51
C VAL A 67 -1.71 -22.97 3.14
N VAL A 68 -2.73 -23.46 3.87
CA VAL A 68 -3.71 -22.58 4.53
C VAL A 68 -3.05 -21.80 5.67
N MET A 69 -2.20 -22.42 6.47
CA MET A 69 -1.42 -21.76 7.53
C MET A 69 -0.52 -20.67 6.94
N TYR A 70 0.22 -20.97 5.88
CA TYR A 70 1.05 -19.99 5.18
C TYR A 70 0.24 -18.80 4.66
N ALA A 71 -0.92 -19.07 4.04
CA ALA A 71 -1.83 -18.02 3.59
C ALA A 71 -2.35 -17.16 4.75
N ALA A 72 -2.66 -17.78 5.91
CA ALA A 72 -3.10 -17.05 7.11
C ALA A 72 -1.99 -16.15 7.68
N VAL A 73 -0.74 -16.66 7.76
CA VAL A 73 0.43 -15.88 8.21
C VAL A 73 0.68 -14.69 7.28
N LEU A 74 0.60 -14.90 5.95
CA LEU A 74 0.72 -13.80 4.98
C LEU A 74 -0.41 -12.78 5.12
N ALA A 75 -1.65 -13.23 5.36
CA ALA A 75 -2.79 -12.34 5.59
C ALA A 75 -2.60 -11.50 6.86
N LEU A 76 -2.03 -12.09 7.90
CA LEU A 76 -1.72 -11.41 9.17
C LEU A 76 -0.58 -10.41 9.01
N GLY A 77 0.51 -10.79 8.35
CA GLY A 77 1.66 -9.91 8.10
C GLY A 77 1.30 -8.64 7.31
N ARG A 78 0.29 -8.73 6.44
CA ARG A 78 -0.25 -7.58 5.71
C ARG A 78 -0.97 -6.55 6.58
N ARG A 79 -1.26 -6.84 7.87
CA ARG A 79 -1.84 -5.87 8.83
C ARG A 79 -0.89 -4.72 9.14
N VAL A 80 0.40 -4.95 9.14
CA VAL A 80 1.41 -3.89 9.33
C VAL A 80 1.25 -2.79 8.28
N GLY A 81 0.84 -3.15 7.05
CA GLY A 81 0.49 -2.18 6.02
C GLY A 81 -0.68 -1.26 6.38
N GLY A 82 -1.64 -1.72 7.19
CA GLY A 82 -2.79 -0.91 7.62
C GLY A 82 -2.40 0.24 8.55
N LEU A 83 -1.50 -0.01 9.49
CA LEU A 83 -0.99 1.03 10.39
C LEU A 83 -0.24 2.12 9.59
N ARG A 84 0.51 1.70 8.58
CA ARG A 84 1.23 2.63 7.70
C ARG A 84 0.28 3.46 6.85
N ILE A 85 -0.75 2.84 6.26
CA ILE A 85 -1.81 3.55 5.53
C ILE A 85 -2.43 4.63 6.42
N ARG A 86 -2.83 4.28 7.64
CA ARG A 86 -3.42 5.24 8.58
C ARG A 86 -2.47 6.40 8.86
N ARG A 87 -1.19 6.13 9.18
CA ARG A 87 -0.20 7.17 9.44
C ARG A 87 -0.02 8.12 8.25
N VAL A 88 0.05 7.60 7.04
CA VAL A 88 0.17 8.43 5.83
C VAL A 88 -1.08 9.30 5.65
N LEU A 89 -2.27 8.73 5.79
CA LEU A 89 -3.53 9.46 5.63
C LEU A 89 -3.76 10.53 6.70
N THR A 90 -3.24 10.36 7.91
CA THR A 90 -3.34 11.36 8.98
C THR A 90 -2.37 12.52 8.82
N VAL A 91 -1.34 12.36 8.01
CA VAL A 91 -0.29 13.35 7.83
C VAL A 91 -0.43 14.11 6.53
N TYR A 92 -0.74 13.43 5.43
CA TYR A 92 -0.74 14.02 4.08
C TYR A 92 -2.14 14.26 3.55
N PRO A 93 -2.34 15.34 2.74
CA PRO A 93 -3.59 15.59 2.03
C PRO A 93 -3.75 14.66 0.81
N TRP A 94 -5.00 14.46 0.35
CA TRP A 94 -5.27 13.82 -0.92
C TRP A 94 -4.90 14.72 -2.10
N ARG A 95 -4.32 14.12 -3.13
CA ARG A 95 -4.01 14.73 -4.42
C ARG A 95 -4.52 13.84 -5.53
N ARG A 96 -4.81 14.47 -6.68
CA ARG A 96 -5.26 13.75 -7.88
C ARG A 96 -4.18 13.84 -8.95
N GLN A 97 -3.93 12.72 -9.61
CA GLN A 97 -2.96 12.63 -10.69
C GLN A 97 -3.50 11.73 -11.80
N PRO A 98 -3.88 12.27 -12.96
CA PRO A 98 -4.23 11.46 -14.13
C PRO A 98 -2.96 10.89 -14.78
N GLY A 99 -3.07 9.75 -15.47
CA GLY A 99 -1.98 9.16 -16.26
C GLY A 99 -0.76 8.74 -15.43
N ALA A 100 -0.97 8.34 -14.17
CA ALA A 100 0.12 8.02 -13.25
C ALA A 100 0.66 6.60 -13.42
N VAL A 101 -0.03 5.73 -14.15
CA VAL A 101 0.36 4.32 -14.28
C VAL A 101 1.31 4.15 -15.46
N ARG A 102 2.46 3.54 -15.21
CA ARG A 102 3.42 3.15 -16.25
C ARG A 102 3.68 1.66 -16.17
N PHE A 103 3.81 1.02 -17.32
CA PHE A 103 4.20 -0.38 -17.42
C PHE A 103 5.66 -0.46 -17.87
N ASP A 104 6.51 -0.97 -16.99
CA ASP A 104 7.91 -1.24 -17.30
C ASP A 104 8.15 -2.75 -17.23
N LYS A 105 8.56 -3.35 -18.36
CA LYS A 105 8.88 -4.79 -18.48
C LYS A 105 7.84 -5.71 -17.83
N GLY A 106 6.55 -5.40 -18.02
CA GLY A 106 5.44 -6.18 -17.46
C GLY A 106 5.10 -5.89 -15.98
N ASN A 107 5.87 -5.04 -15.31
CA ASN A 107 5.56 -4.59 -13.95
C ASN A 107 4.87 -3.23 -13.99
N ALA A 108 3.82 -3.09 -13.19
CA ALA A 108 3.17 -1.80 -13.03
C ALA A 108 3.97 -0.92 -12.06
N ALA A 109 4.21 0.31 -12.47
CA ALA A 109 4.81 1.35 -11.67
C ALA A 109 3.92 2.59 -11.67
N PHE A 110 3.87 3.29 -10.56
CA PHE A 110 3.18 4.56 -10.43
C PHE A 110 4.20 5.69 -10.51
N ALA A 111 4.09 6.54 -11.53
CA ALA A 111 4.92 7.72 -11.71
C ALA A 111 4.23 8.92 -11.07
N LEU A 112 4.68 9.32 -9.90
CA LEU A 112 4.12 10.45 -9.16
C LEU A 112 5.07 11.64 -9.16
N PRO A 113 4.59 12.88 -9.17
CA PRO A 113 5.43 14.05 -9.16
C PRO A 113 6.23 14.16 -7.86
N ASP A 114 7.48 14.59 -7.95
CA ASP A 114 8.30 14.90 -6.79
C ASP A 114 7.77 16.20 -6.14
N PRO A 115 7.46 16.21 -4.84
CA PRO A 115 6.96 17.40 -4.17
C PRO A 115 7.91 18.61 -4.20
N ASP A 116 9.21 18.38 -4.19
CA ASP A 116 10.22 19.43 -4.22
C ASP A 116 10.65 19.82 -5.65
N ARG A 117 10.36 18.94 -6.64
CA ARG A 117 10.70 19.14 -8.06
C ARG A 117 9.57 18.63 -8.94
N PRO A 118 8.50 19.43 -9.13
CA PRO A 118 7.29 18.99 -9.84
C PRO A 118 7.53 18.58 -11.30
N GLU A 119 8.61 19.02 -11.90
CA GLU A 119 9.07 18.60 -13.24
C GLU A 119 9.64 17.17 -13.27
N SER A 120 10.01 16.61 -12.12
CA SER A 120 10.52 15.26 -12.00
C SER A 120 9.46 14.30 -11.47
N THR A 121 9.52 13.04 -11.90
CA THR A 121 8.63 11.99 -11.42
C THR A 121 9.39 10.93 -10.66
N VAL A 122 8.81 10.48 -9.56
CA VAL A 122 9.31 9.36 -8.76
C VAL A 122 8.51 8.12 -9.11
N SER A 123 9.20 7.07 -9.56
CA SER A 123 8.55 5.80 -9.86
C SER A 123 8.47 4.93 -8.60
N LEU A 124 7.27 4.53 -8.27
CA LEU A 124 6.97 3.60 -7.18
C LEU A 124 6.53 2.27 -7.77
N LYS A 125 7.31 1.22 -7.52
CA LYS A 125 6.90 -0.13 -7.89
C LYS A 125 5.87 -0.63 -6.89
N PHE A 126 4.77 -1.16 -7.41
CA PHE A 126 3.80 -1.82 -6.57
C PHE A 126 4.28 -3.25 -6.27
N ASN A 127 4.69 -3.49 -5.04
CA ASN A 127 5.03 -4.84 -4.62
C ASN A 127 3.76 -5.62 -4.29
N ALA A 128 3.16 -6.24 -5.29
CA ALA A 128 1.87 -6.94 -5.17
C ALA A 128 1.95 -8.23 -4.33
N GLY A 129 3.16 -8.67 -3.98
CA GLY A 129 3.40 -9.99 -3.37
C GLY A 129 3.28 -11.12 -4.40
N LEU A 130 3.70 -12.31 -4.02
CA LEU A 130 3.89 -13.48 -4.88
C LEU A 130 2.66 -13.92 -5.73
N PHE A 131 1.44 -13.51 -5.36
CA PHE A 131 0.20 -14.03 -5.95
C PHE A 131 -0.71 -12.96 -6.59
N ARG A 132 -0.23 -11.74 -6.78
CA ARG A 132 -1.06 -10.68 -7.33
C ARG A 132 -0.35 -9.97 -8.48
N SER A 133 -0.48 -10.53 -9.67
CA SER A 133 -0.23 -9.76 -10.88
C SER A 133 -1.36 -8.73 -11.04
N TRP A 134 -1.02 -7.48 -11.26
CA TRP A 134 -1.99 -6.48 -11.65
C TRP A 134 -2.21 -6.60 -13.16
N SER A 135 -3.38 -7.07 -13.54
CA SER A 135 -3.78 -7.00 -14.93
C SER A 135 -3.91 -5.53 -15.35
N ARG A 136 -3.68 -5.24 -16.62
CA ARG A 136 -3.87 -3.88 -17.17
C ARG A 136 -5.27 -3.36 -16.90
N GLU A 137 -6.28 -4.23 -16.96
CA GLU A 137 -7.67 -3.90 -16.63
C GLU A 137 -7.85 -3.44 -15.19
N ALA A 138 -7.21 -4.12 -14.22
CA ALA A 138 -7.30 -3.73 -12.81
C ALA A 138 -6.66 -2.36 -12.53
N LEU A 139 -5.75 -1.92 -13.40
CA LEU A 139 -5.03 -0.64 -13.27
C LEU A 139 -5.67 0.48 -14.08
N LYS A 140 -6.59 0.18 -14.99
CA LYS A 140 -7.23 1.18 -15.84
C LYS A 140 -7.85 2.32 -15.03
N ASP A 141 -8.61 1.99 -13.98
CA ASP A 141 -9.24 3.00 -13.13
C ASP A 141 -8.22 3.88 -12.38
N TYR A 142 -7.01 3.34 -12.09
CA TYR A 142 -5.94 4.13 -11.49
C TYR A 142 -5.24 5.02 -12.51
N ASP A 143 -5.26 4.65 -13.79
CA ASP A 143 -4.65 5.44 -14.86
C ASP A 143 -5.54 6.62 -15.25
N GLU A 144 -6.86 6.42 -15.28
CA GLU A 144 -7.81 7.48 -15.58
C GLU A 144 -7.74 8.61 -14.52
N GLU A 145 -7.81 8.28 -13.24
CA GLU A 145 -7.68 9.24 -12.15
C GLU A 145 -7.13 8.55 -10.91
N LEU A 146 -5.89 8.84 -10.57
CA LEU A 146 -5.27 8.36 -9.34
C LEU A 146 -5.44 9.36 -8.21
N TRP A 147 -5.99 8.92 -7.10
CA TRP A 147 -5.93 9.64 -5.84
C TRP A 147 -4.74 9.14 -5.03
N TYR A 148 -3.86 10.04 -4.60
CA TYR A 148 -2.73 9.67 -3.76
C TYR A 148 -2.56 10.62 -2.59
N ALA A 149 -2.07 10.10 -1.47
CA ALA A 149 -1.66 10.85 -0.29
C ALA A 149 -0.29 10.36 0.14
N GLY A 150 0.64 11.25 0.40
CA GLY A 150 2.00 10.91 0.80
C GLY A 150 3.08 11.53 -0.06
N ASP A 151 4.33 11.23 0.30
CA ASP A 151 5.50 11.60 -0.47
C ASP A 151 6.03 10.36 -1.22
N PRO A 152 6.05 10.38 -2.56
CA PRO A 152 6.46 9.23 -3.37
C PRO A 152 7.91 8.81 -3.15
N ARG A 153 8.72 9.64 -2.56
CA ARG A 153 10.11 9.31 -2.19
C ARG A 153 10.19 8.38 -0.97
N PHE A 154 9.13 8.31 -0.18
CA PHE A 154 9.06 7.50 1.06
C PHE A 154 7.91 6.51 1.03
N ALA A 155 6.69 7.02 1.15
CA ALA A 155 5.48 6.21 1.11
C ALA A 155 4.28 7.04 0.65
N CYS A 156 3.46 6.40 -0.18
CA CYS A 156 2.18 6.93 -0.62
C CYS A 156 1.07 5.92 -0.40
N VAL A 157 -0.11 6.42 -0.09
CA VAL A 157 -1.35 5.67 -0.21
C VAL A 157 -2.02 6.08 -1.50
N VAL A 158 -2.40 5.10 -2.30
CA VAL A 158 -3.11 5.32 -3.56
C VAL A 158 -4.51 4.73 -3.49
N ALA A 159 -5.43 5.36 -4.19
CA ALA A 159 -6.82 4.93 -4.30
C ALA A 159 -7.36 5.21 -5.71
N LYS A 160 -8.35 4.42 -6.12
CA LYS A 160 -9.18 4.67 -7.29
C LYS A 160 -10.17 5.80 -7.00
N PRO A 161 -10.82 6.37 -8.02
CA PRO A 161 -11.93 7.31 -7.84
C PRO A 161 -12.96 6.78 -6.83
N GLY A 162 -13.46 7.67 -5.98
CA GLY A 162 -14.35 7.29 -4.87
C GLY A 162 -13.66 6.55 -3.72
N LEU A 163 -12.34 6.69 -3.57
CA LEU A 163 -11.52 6.13 -2.49
C LEU A 163 -11.60 4.60 -2.39
N ARG A 164 -11.74 3.94 -3.54
CA ARG A 164 -11.75 2.48 -3.63
C ARG A 164 -10.34 1.93 -3.80
N GLY A 165 -10.14 0.66 -3.44
CA GLY A 165 -8.89 -0.05 -3.73
C GLY A 165 -7.66 0.52 -3.04
N LEU A 166 -7.77 1.01 -1.80
CA LEU A 166 -6.65 1.56 -1.03
C LEU A 166 -5.43 0.63 -1.06
N ALA A 167 -4.29 1.17 -1.48
CA ALA A 167 -3.01 0.48 -1.49
C ALA A 167 -1.89 1.38 -0.96
N CYS A 168 -0.95 0.80 -0.24
CA CYS A 168 0.23 1.51 0.23
C CYS A 168 1.42 1.16 -0.67
N LEU A 169 2.01 2.17 -1.25
CA LEU A 169 3.24 2.10 -2.02
C LEU A 169 4.39 2.61 -1.14
N THR A 170 5.47 1.86 -1.05
CA THR A 170 6.62 2.26 -0.24
C THR A 170 7.90 2.07 -1.04
N GLN A 171 8.83 3.00 -0.89
CA GLN A 171 10.19 2.76 -1.37
C GLN A 171 10.86 1.73 -0.45
N PRO A 172 11.55 0.73 -0.99
CA PRO A 172 12.15 -0.36 -0.21
C PRO A 172 13.03 0.15 0.94
N THR A 173 13.81 1.19 0.67
CA THR A 173 14.80 1.75 1.62
C THR A 173 14.21 2.74 2.62
N ALA A 174 12.94 3.18 2.46
CA ALA A 174 12.37 4.26 3.28
C ALA A 174 12.15 3.87 4.75
N PHE A 175 12.01 2.58 5.02
CA PHE A 175 11.71 2.04 6.35
C PHE A 175 12.72 0.97 6.81
N ASP A 176 13.80 0.77 6.04
CA ASP A 176 14.84 -0.18 6.41
C ASP A 176 15.71 0.42 7.54
N PRO A 177 15.84 -0.27 8.68
CA PRO A 177 16.70 0.16 9.77
C PRO A 177 18.19 0.21 9.43
N ARG A 178 18.60 -0.49 8.38
CA ARG A 178 20.00 -0.60 7.96
C ARG A 178 20.42 0.45 6.95
N THR A 179 19.48 1.21 6.41
CA THR A 179 19.74 2.17 5.35
C THR A 179 19.46 3.58 5.88
N ASP A 180 20.52 4.31 6.21
CA ASP A 180 20.45 5.76 6.34
C ASP A 180 20.24 6.33 4.95
N ALA A 181 18.98 6.43 4.55
CA ALA A 181 18.62 6.95 3.25
C ALA A 181 18.91 8.46 3.20
N ARG A 182 20.15 8.83 2.99
CA ARG A 182 20.56 10.19 2.61
C ARG A 182 19.97 10.49 1.23
N ARG A 183 18.72 10.89 1.21
CA ARG A 183 18.08 11.35 -0.02
C ARG A 183 18.46 12.80 -0.22
N LYS A 184 19.44 13.02 -1.10
CA LYS A 184 19.86 14.37 -1.51
C LYS A 184 18.66 15.12 -2.08
N GLY A 185 18.49 16.38 -1.69
CA GLY A 185 17.48 17.27 -2.26
C GLY A 185 16.09 17.17 -1.63
N VAL A 186 15.93 16.54 -0.48
CA VAL A 186 14.68 16.56 0.28
C VAL A 186 14.61 17.81 1.15
N SER A 187 13.54 18.59 1.03
CA SER A 187 13.33 19.79 1.83
C SER A 187 13.20 19.47 3.34
N PRO A 188 13.55 20.40 4.25
CA PRO A 188 13.38 20.19 5.69
C PRO A 188 11.93 19.88 6.08
N GLU A 189 10.98 20.45 5.36
CA GLU A 189 9.57 20.20 5.56
C GLU A 189 9.20 18.77 5.19
N ALA A 190 9.58 18.29 4.00
CA ALA A 190 9.35 16.92 3.58
C ALA A 190 10.00 15.89 4.53
N ARG A 191 11.18 16.20 5.09
CA ARG A 191 11.81 15.35 6.13
C ARG A 191 10.97 15.26 7.38
N ARG A 192 10.40 16.38 7.84
CA ARG A 192 9.53 16.44 9.01
C ARG A 192 8.30 15.56 8.85
N TRP A 193 7.63 15.67 7.69
CA TRP A 193 6.47 14.87 7.34
C TRP A 193 6.81 13.37 7.19
N ALA A 194 7.95 13.07 6.57
CA ALA A 194 8.43 11.69 6.43
C ALA A 194 8.68 11.04 7.80
N ARG A 195 9.28 11.78 8.76
CA ARG A 195 9.46 11.30 10.14
C ARG A 195 8.13 11.06 10.85
N ALA A 196 7.11 11.91 10.63
CA ALA A 196 5.78 11.74 11.21
C ALA A 196 5.11 10.42 10.80
N ILE A 197 5.37 9.92 9.60
CA ILE A 197 4.88 8.61 9.16
C ILE A 197 5.81 7.44 9.55
N GLY A 198 6.91 7.73 10.24
CA GLY A 198 7.89 6.73 10.68
C GLY A 198 8.90 6.33 9.61
N ALA A 199 9.06 7.13 8.55
CA ALA A 199 10.15 6.93 7.60
C ALA A 199 11.49 7.39 8.22
N ARG A 200 12.56 6.68 7.89
CA ARG A 200 13.90 7.04 8.31
C ARG A 200 14.49 8.04 7.33
N VAL A 201 14.84 9.18 7.83
CA VAL A 201 15.45 10.26 7.06
C VAL A 201 16.65 10.78 7.86
N ALA A 202 17.83 10.66 7.28
CA ALA A 202 19.04 11.25 7.84
C ALA A 202 18.92 12.79 7.84
N ASP A 203 19.51 13.41 8.82
CA ASP A 203 19.62 14.88 8.95
C ASP A 203 20.52 15.47 7.88
#